data_2e34cb8bef6048f9fc2b665231459e3a
#
_entry.id   2e34cb8bef6048f9fc2b665231459e3a
#
_cell.length_a   1.000
_cell.length_b   1.000
_cell.length_c   1.000
_cell.angle_alpha   90.00
_cell.angle_beta   90.00
_cell.angle_gamma   90.00
#
_symmetry.space_group_name_H-M   'P 1'
#
loop_
_entity.id
_entity.type
_entity.pdbx_description
1 polymer ?
#
loop_
_entity_poly.entity_id
_entity_poly.type
_entity_poly.pdbx_seq_one_letter_code
_entity_poly.pdbx_strand_id
1 'polypeptide(L)'
;MLDNVINVFGKLAEYWLLIVLISSIGIVYYFLRDYISIEMLREHQGTLAAYRDSNYFLAVIIFIVAYTVFVAFLIPGGLILSITGGFLFSTFPGVFFNISGATFGAATIFLAARWGFGSRLAASLESSEGLVKKIKEGIDKNQWSMLFLIRLIPGVPFFLANLVPSFLDVPLRRFVISTFLGILPASLVFTSIGSGIGEILKNGGTPDLGVFWEPEIIFPILGLCVLAALPILINFVRDNKNL
;
A
#
# COMPACT_ATOMS: atom_id res chain seq x y z
N MET A 1 16.72 -39.76 -10.80
CA MET A 1 16.69 -38.72 -11.84
C MET A 1 15.33 -38.01 -11.89
N LEU A 2 14.21 -38.73 -11.84
CA LEU A 2 12.86 -38.17 -11.78
C LEU A 2 12.63 -37.30 -10.51
N ASP A 3 13.14 -37.74 -9.35
CA ASP A 3 12.97 -36.98 -8.08
C ASP A 3 13.68 -35.62 -8.09
N ASN A 4 14.81 -35.51 -8.78
CA ASN A 4 15.49 -34.22 -8.97
C ASN A 4 14.71 -33.27 -9.89
N VAL A 5 14.05 -33.81 -10.91
CA VAL A 5 13.22 -33.02 -11.83
C VAL A 5 11.95 -32.52 -11.11
N ILE A 6 11.31 -33.38 -10.34
CA ILE A 6 10.12 -33.03 -9.53
C ILE A 6 10.47 -31.96 -8.48
N ASN A 7 11.65 -32.05 -7.85
CA ASN A 7 12.13 -31.07 -6.88
C ASN A 7 12.48 -29.72 -7.52
N VAL A 8 13.01 -29.73 -8.75
CA VAL A 8 13.29 -28.51 -9.53
C VAL A 8 11.99 -27.85 -9.98
N PHE A 9 11.00 -28.63 -10.45
CA PHE A 9 9.67 -28.10 -10.78
C PHE A 9 8.92 -27.61 -9.55
N GLY A 10 9.05 -28.26 -8.39
CA GLY A 10 8.51 -27.78 -7.11
C GLY A 10 9.12 -26.43 -6.69
N LYS A 11 10.43 -26.29 -6.78
CA LYS A 11 11.12 -25.02 -6.52
C LYS A 11 10.79 -23.94 -7.57
N LEU A 12 10.70 -24.29 -8.84
CA LEU A 12 10.23 -23.38 -9.89
C LEU A 12 8.78 -22.93 -9.64
N ALA A 13 7.92 -23.83 -9.15
CA ALA A 13 6.56 -23.47 -8.75
C ALA A 13 6.51 -22.57 -7.50
N GLU A 14 7.49 -22.60 -6.62
CA GLU A 14 7.64 -21.61 -5.53
C GLU A 14 8.06 -20.24 -6.05
N TYR A 15 8.92 -20.19 -7.08
CA TYR A 15 9.43 -18.93 -7.62
C TYR A 15 8.57 -18.37 -8.76
N TRP A 16 7.67 -19.15 -9.37
CA TRP A 16 6.87 -18.66 -10.49
C TRP A 16 5.97 -17.47 -10.09
N LEU A 17 5.41 -17.50 -8.90
CA LEU A 17 4.63 -16.37 -8.36
C LEU A 17 5.49 -15.11 -8.18
N LEU A 18 6.71 -15.27 -7.68
CA LEU A 18 7.68 -14.18 -7.59
C LEU A 18 8.11 -13.70 -8.97
N ILE A 19 8.32 -14.61 -9.93
CA ILE A 19 8.67 -14.27 -11.30
C ILE A 19 7.52 -13.56 -11.99
N VAL A 20 6.29 -14.05 -11.85
CA VAL A 20 5.09 -13.39 -12.39
C VAL A 20 4.88 -12.03 -11.72
N LEU A 21 5.08 -11.92 -10.41
CA LEU A 21 4.99 -10.65 -9.69
C LEU A 21 6.05 -9.66 -10.18
N ILE A 22 7.32 -10.07 -10.23
CA ILE A 22 8.42 -9.21 -10.70
C ILE A 22 8.25 -8.86 -12.18
N SER A 23 7.82 -9.81 -13.00
CA SER A 23 7.56 -9.58 -14.43
C SER A 23 6.36 -8.63 -14.62
N SER A 24 5.28 -8.80 -13.85
CA SER A 24 4.13 -7.89 -13.89
C SER A 24 4.50 -6.49 -13.44
N ILE A 25 5.30 -6.37 -12.37
CA ILE A 25 5.86 -5.09 -11.91
C ILE A 25 6.74 -4.46 -13.01
N GLY A 26 7.62 -5.23 -13.64
CA GLY A 26 8.49 -4.76 -14.72
C GLY A 26 7.71 -4.33 -15.95
N ILE A 27 6.71 -5.11 -16.36
CA ILE A 27 5.84 -4.82 -17.50
C ILE A 27 5.02 -3.55 -17.21
N VAL A 28 4.38 -3.50 -16.07
CA VAL A 28 3.58 -2.34 -15.66
C VAL A 28 4.45 -1.09 -15.53
N TYR A 29 5.64 -1.20 -14.92
CA TYR A 29 6.59 -0.11 -14.83
C TYR A 29 7.02 0.37 -16.23
N TYR A 30 7.35 -0.57 -17.15
CA TYR A 30 7.78 -0.24 -18.50
C TYR A 30 6.69 0.48 -19.30
N PHE A 31 5.43 0.03 -19.20
CA PHE A 31 4.29 0.65 -19.90
C PHE A 31 3.76 1.92 -19.22
N LEU A 32 3.87 2.02 -17.91
CA LEU A 32 3.27 3.11 -17.14
C LEU A 32 4.27 4.20 -16.73
N ARG A 33 5.60 3.97 -16.81
CA ARG A 33 6.61 4.95 -16.40
C ARG A 33 6.44 6.30 -17.12
N ASP A 34 6.03 6.25 -18.39
CA ASP A 34 5.84 7.43 -19.22
C ASP A 34 4.44 8.06 -19.01
N TYR A 35 3.50 7.28 -18.47
CA TYR A 35 2.11 7.71 -18.19
C TYR A 35 1.85 8.09 -16.72
N ILE A 36 2.72 7.68 -15.79
CA ILE A 36 2.59 7.98 -14.36
C ILE A 36 3.76 8.85 -13.94
N SER A 37 3.80 10.06 -14.45
CA SER A 37 4.77 11.07 -14.05
C SER A 37 4.05 12.35 -13.61
N ILE A 38 4.71 13.14 -12.77
CA ILE A 38 4.23 14.46 -12.39
C ILE A 38 4.12 15.33 -13.63
N GLU A 39 5.00 15.11 -14.62
CA GLU A 39 5.00 15.80 -15.91
C GLU A 39 3.69 15.55 -16.69
N MET A 40 3.23 14.32 -16.74
CA MET A 40 1.95 13.98 -17.39
C MET A 40 0.75 14.59 -16.67
N LEU A 41 0.75 14.61 -15.33
CA LEU A 41 -0.27 15.32 -14.57
C LEU A 41 -0.27 16.82 -14.92
N ARG A 42 0.89 17.40 -15.12
CA ARG A 42 1.06 18.79 -15.54
C ARG A 42 0.52 19.05 -16.95
N GLU A 43 0.93 18.23 -17.92
CA GLU A 43 0.51 18.36 -19.32
C GLU A 43 -0.99 18.19 -19.51
N HIS A 44 -1.60 17.27 -18.78
CA HIS A 44 -3.02 16.93 -18.90
C HIS A 44 -3.92 17.55 -17.82
N GLN A 45 -3.36 18.45 -16.99
CA GLN A 45 -4.09 19.06 -15.87
C GLN A 45 -5.43 19.64 -16.28
N GLY A 46 -5.46 20.44 -17.36
CA GLY A 46 -6.68 21.09 -17.83
C GLY A 46 -7.75 20.07 -18.27
N THR A 47 -7.33 19.04 -18.99
CA THR A 47 -8.23 17.98 -19.48
C THR A 47 -8.77 17.13 -18.32
N LEU A 48 -7.90 16.74 -17.38
CA LEU A 48 -8.29 15.97 -16.20
C LEU A 48 -9.23 16.76 -15.29
N ALA A 49 -8.92 18.04 -15.06
CA ALA A 49 -9.78 18.92 -14.27
C ALA A 49 -11.16 19.14 -14.95
N ALA A 50 -11.19 19.43 -16.26
CA ALA A 50 -12.42 19.60 -17.01
C ALA A 50 -13.29 18.32 -17.00
N TYR A 51 -12.66 17.15 -17.17
CA TYR A 51 -13.37 15.88 -17.08
C TYR A 51 -13.94 15.62 -15.68
N ARG A 52 -13.13 15.85 -14.63
CA ARG A 52 -13.59 15.73 -13.24
C ARG A 52 -14.76 16.66 -12.98
N ASP A 53 -14.67 17.94 -13.38
CA ASP A 53 -15.69 18.95 -13.08
C ASP A 53 -17.00 18.67 -13.83
N SER A 54 -16.92 18.15 -15.07
CA SER A 54 -18.10 17.77 -15.84
C SER A 54 -18.72 16.42 -15.43
N ASN A 55 -17.93 15.49 -14.90
CA ASN A 55 -18.35 14.12 -14.57
C ASN A 55 -17.81 13.66 -13.20
N TYR A 56 -17.98 14.46 -12.15
CA TYR A 56 -17.36 14.25 -10.87
C TYR A 56 -17.57 12.84 -10.30
N PHE A 57 -18.81 12.37 -10.27
CA PHE A 57 -19.15 11.06 -9.73
C PHE A 57 -18.48 9.90 -10.50
N LEU A 58 -18.48 10.01 -11.84
CA LEU A 58 -17.82 9.02 -12.69
C LEU A 58 -16.30 9.05 -12.52
N ALA A 59 -15.70 10.22 -12.42
CA ALA A 59 -14.26 10.37 -12.15
C ALA A 59 -13.85 9.73 -10.81
N VAL A 60 -14.66 9.88 -9.76
CA VAL A 60 -14.43 9.23 -8.46
C VAL A 60 -14.51 7.71 -8.59
N ILE A 61 -15.52 7.18 -9.27
CA ILE A 61 -15.66 5.72 -9.46
C ILE A 61 -14.48 5.16 -10.24
N ILE A 62 -14.12 5.77 -11.37
CA ILE A 62 -12.98 5.35 -12.20
C ILE A 62 -11.71 5.36 -11.37
N PHE A 63 -11.48 6.40 -10.59
CA PHE A 63 -10.31 6.51 -9.75
C PHE A 63 -10.23 5.41 -8.68
N ILE A 64 -11.33 5.18 -7.94
CA ILE A 64 -11.39 4.13 -6.91
C ILE A 64 -11.18 2.74 -7.54
N VAL A 65 -11.80 2.47 -8.71
CA VAL A 65 -11.64 1.20 -9.42
C VAL A 65 -10.19 1.05 -9.90
N ALA A 66 -9.59 2.06 -10.51
CA ALA A 66 -8.21 2.03 -10.94
C ALA A 66 -7.26 1.77 -9.75
N TYR A 67 -7.45 2.49 -8.65
CA TYR A 67 -6.66 2.28 -7.42
C TYR A 67 -6.82 0.83 -6.89
N THR A 68 -8.06 0.34 -6.84
CA THR A 68 -8.37 -1.04 -6.44
C THR A 68 -7.63 -2.06 -7.30
N VAL A 69 -7.66 -1.89 -8.62
CA VAL A 69 -6.96 -2.77 -9.56
C VAL A 69 -5.44 -2.75 -9.35
N PHE A 70 -4.85 -1.54 -9.24
CA PHE A 70 -3.42 -1.40 -8.96
C PHE A 70 -2.99 -2.16 -7.71
N VAL A 71 -3.73 -1.98 -6.64
CA VAL A 71 -3.44 -2.66 -5.36
C VAL A 71 -3.70 -4.16 -5.47
N ALA A 72 -4.80 -4.58 -6.11
CA ALA A 72 -5.15 -6.00 -6.27
C ALA A 72 -4.08 -6.79 -7.05
N PHE A 73 -3.42 -6.16 -8.00
CA PHE A 73 -2.32 -6.75 -8.75
C PHE A 73 -0.94 -6.54 -8.10
N LEU A 74 -0.89 -6.02 -6.86
CA LEU A 74 0.35 -5.73 -6.13
C LEU A 74 1.31 -4.79 -6.90
N ILE A 75 0.77 -3.96 -7.79
CA ILE A 75 1.55 -3.01 -8.57
C ILE A 75 2.12 -1.95 -7.62
N PRO A 76 3.43 -1.71 -7.61
CA PRO A 76 4.02 -0.65 -6.82
C PRO A 76 3.60 0.70 -7.41
N GLY A 77 2.98 1.57 -6.61
CA GLY A 77 2.50 2.87 -7.10
C GLY A 77 1.45 3.50 -6.19
N GLY A 78 1.15 2.89 -5.05
CA GLY A 78 0.17 3.41 -4.11
C GLY A 78 0.45 4.84 -3.66
N LEU A 79 1.73 5.23 -3.56
CA LEU A 79 2.16 6.59 -3.29
C LEU A 79 1.73 7.53 -4.43
N ILE A 80 2.04 7.18 -5.67
CA ILE A 80 1.70 7.98 -6.85
C ILE A 80 0.19 8.12 -6.99
N LEU A 81 -0.55 7.03 -6.78
CA LEU A 81 -2.01 7.06 -6.79
C LEU A 81 -2.58 7.96 -5.68
N SER A 82 -1.99 7.93 -4.48
CA SER A 82 -2.41 8.82 -3.39
C SER A 82 -2.17 10.29 -3.72
N ILE A 83 -1.03 10.61 -4.33
CA ILE A 83 -0.72 11.95 -4.83
C ILE A 83 -1.72 12.35 -5.93
N THR A 84 -1.98 11.45 -6.90
CA THR A 84 -2.95 11.69 -7.97
C THR A 84 -4.37 11.93 -7.43
N GLY A 85 -4.79 11.18 -6.41
CA GLY A 85 -6.07 11.40 -5.75
C GLY A 85 -6.18 12.77 -5.10
N GLY A 86 -5.10 13.24 -4.45
CA GLY A 86 -5.03 14.59 -3.90
C GLY A 86 -5.04 15.68 -4.97
N PHE A 87 -4.30 15.47 -6.04
CA PHE A 87 -4.28 16.34 -7.21
C PHE A 87 -5.66 16.51 -7.86
N LEU A 88 -6.39 15.41 -8.04
CA LEU A 88 -7.70 15.43 -8.70
C LEU A 88 -8.83 15.92 -7.79
N PHE A 89 -8.84 15.51 -6.54
CA PHE A 89 -9.99 15.65 -5.64
C PHE A 89 -9.70 16.50 -4.40
N SER A 90 -8.54 17.16 -4.34
CA SER A 90 -8.03 17.88 -3.17
C SER A 90 -7.77 16.94 -1.97
N THR A 91 -7.28 17.47 -0.85
CA THR A 91 -7.01 16.67 0.35
C THR A 91 -8.28 15.98 0.85
N PHE A 92 -9.35 16.74 0.97
CA PHE A 92 -10.68 16.23 1.27
C PHE A 92 -11.62 16.56 0.10
N PRO A 93 -12.31 15.57 -0.48
CA PRO A 93 -12.50 14.17 -0.08
C PRO A 93 -11.47 13.16 -0.61
N GLY A 94 -10.41 13.59 -1.33
CA GLY A 94 -9.43 12.71 -1.98
C GLY A 94 -8.86 11.61 -1.08
N VAL A 95 -8.58 11.93 0.20
CA VAL A 95 -8.10 10.95 1.17
C VAL A 95 -9.06 9.77 1.33
N PHE A 96 -10.37 10.01 1.34
CA PHE A 96 -11.35 8.93 1.47
C PHE A 96 -11.43 8.07 0.22
N PHE A 97 -11.23 8.64 -0.97
CA PHE A 97 -11.19 7.89 -2.22
C PHE A 97 -9.93 7.03 -2.30
N ASN A 98 -8.78 7.57 -1.89
CA ASN A 98 -7.51 6.86 -1.80
C ASN A 98 -7.60 5.65 -0.86
N ILE A 99 -8.04 5.86 0.39
CA ILE A 99 -8.12 4.77 1.36
C ILE A 99 -9.18 3.74 1.00
N SER A 100 -10.27 4.14 0.35
CA SER A 100 -11.29 3.22 -0.14
C SER A 100 -10.74 2.32 -1.24
N GLY A 101 -10.12 2.89 -2.29
CA GLY A 101 -9.49 2.13 -3.37
C GLY A 101 -8.39 1.18 -2.87
N ALA A 102 -7.51 1.69 -1.99
CA ALA A 102 -6.47 0.87 -1.38
C ALA A 102 -7.03 -0.29 -0.55
N THR A 103 -8.09 -0.03 0.23
CA THR A 103 -8.72 -1.05 1.09
C THR A 103 -9.45 -2.10 0.27
N PHE A 104 -10.18 -1.71 -0.78
CA PHE A 104 -10.84 -2.66 -1.69
C PHE A 104 -9.81 -3.54 -2.40
N GLY A 105 -8.73 -2.96 -2.89
CA GLY A 105 -7.64 -3.72 -3.51
C GLY A 105 -6.97 -4.69 -2.54
N ALA A 106 -6.67 -4.23 -1.32
CA ALA A 106 -6.11 -5.07 -0.27
C ALA A 106 -7.05 -6.23 0.13
N ALA A 107 -8.36 -5.96 0.23
CA ALA A 107 -9.37 -6.98 0.49
C ALA A 107 -9.46 -8.01 -0.65
N THR A 108 -9.33 -7.56 -1.90
CA THR A 108 -9.30 -8.44 -3.08
C THR A 108 -8.10 -9.39 -3.04
N ILE A 109 -6.89 -8.87 -2.77
CA ILE A 109 -5.68 -9.70 -2.59
C ILE A 109 -5.88 -10.70 -1.45
N PHE A 110 -6.35 -10.21 -0.30
CA PHE A 110 -6.55 -11.01 0.89
C PHE A 110 -7.48 -12.22 0.60
N LEU A 111 -8.59 -11.99 -0.08
CA LEU A 111 -9.54 -13.05 -0.44
C LEU A 111 -8.96 -13.97 -1.52
N ALA A 112 -8.34 -13.42 -2.56
CA ALA A 112 -7.71 -14.21 -3.62
C ALA A 112 -6.62 -15.12 -3.08
N ALA A 113 -5.77 -14.63 -2.18
CA ALA A 113 -4.72 -15.40 -1.54
C ALA A 113 -5.30 -16.49 -0.61
N ARG A 114 -6.32 -16.17 0.18
CA ARG A 114 -6.98 -17.11 1.08
C ARG A 114 -7.63 -18.27 0.34
N TRP A 115 -8.35 -17.99 -0.75
CA TRP A 115 -9.06 -19.01 -1.52
C TRP A 115 -8.16 -19.77 -2.48
N GLY A 116 -7.14 -19.10 -3.05
CA GLY A 116 -6.26 -19.69 -4.06
C GLY A 116 -5.15 -20.58 -3.49
N PHE A 117 -4.58 -20.18 -2.34
CA PHE A 117 -3.33 -20.79 -1.85
C PHE A 117 -3.37 -21.18 -0.36
N GLY A 118 -4.49 -21.00 0.33
CA GLY A 118 -4.61 -20.99 1.78
C GLY A 118 -3.89 -22.13 2.52
N SER A 119 -4.07 -23.39 2.13
CA SER A 119 -3.50 -24.51 2.87
C SER A 119 -2.01 -24.76 2.61
N ARG A 120 -1.52 -24.49 1.40
CA ARG A 120 -0.12 -24.75 1.03
C ARG A 120 0.83 -23.67 1.55
N LEU A 121 0.41 -22.38 1.47
CA LEU A 121 1.22 -21.29 1.97
C LEU A 121 1.15 -21.14 3.49
N ALA A 122 0.05 -21.49 4.13
CA ALA A 122 -0.05 -21.53 5.59
C ALA A 122 1.01 -22.45 6.20
N ALA A 123 1.22 -23.65 5.63
CA ALA A 123 2.28 -24.57 6.06
C ALA A 123 3.70 -23.99 5.85
N SER A 124 3.91 -23.21 4.79
CA SER A 124 5.19 -22.54 4.54
C SER A 124 5.46 -21.40 5.53
N LEU A 125 4.41 -20.77 6.07
CA LEU A 125 4.56 -19.73 7.09
C LEU A 125 5.03 -20.28 8.44
N GLU A 126 4.75 -21.55 8.74
CA GLU A 126 5.22 -22.19 9.99
C GLU A 126 6.74 -22.33 10.04
N SER A 127 7.37 -22.53 8.88
CA SER A 127 8.83 -22.64 8.73
C SER A 127 9.52 -21.31 8.38
N SER A 128 8.75 -20.20 8.27
CA SER A 128 9.31 -18.93 7.86
C SER A 128 10.09 -18.24 8.98
N GLU A 129 11.13 -17.50 8.56
CA GLU A 129 12.00 -16.73 9.46
C GLU A 129 11.85 -15.22 9.23
N GLY A 130 12.54 -14.42 10.05
CA GLY A 130 12.64 -12.98 9.86
C GLY A 130 11.33 -12.22 10.08
N LEU A 131 10.97 -11.33 9.14
CA LEU A 131 9.81 -10.43 9.26
C LEU A 131 8.48 -11.19 9.23
N VAL A 132 8.36 -12.22 8.41
CA VAL A 132 7.13 -13.03 8.28
C VAL A 132 6.81 -13.72 9.60
N LYS A 133 7.81 -14.32 10.25
CA LYS A 133 7.67 -14.93 11.59
C LYS A 133 7.20 -13.92 12.63
N LYS A 134 7.81 -12.72 12.65
CA LYS A 134 7.43 -11.64 13.58
C LYS A 134 5.97 -11.19 13.38
N ILE A 135 5.51 -11.10 12.12
CA ILE A 135 4.13 -10.75 11.79
C ILE A 135 3.19 -11.84 12.31
N LYS A 136 3.51 -13.13 12.05
CA LYS A 136 2.71 -14.26 12.53
C LYS A 136 2.61 -14.25 14.06
N GLU A 137 3.72 -14.26 14.78
CA GLU A 137 3.75 -14.23 16.24
C GLU A 137 2.98 -13.02 16.82
N GLY A 138 3.09 -11.86 16.17
CA GLY A 138 2.34 -10.67 16.55
C GLY A 138 0.84 -10.81 16.35
N ILE A 139 0.41 -11.42 15.24
CA ILE A 139 -1.01 -11.70 14.96
C ILE A 139 -1.56 -12.72 15.95
N ASP A 140 -0.82 -13.80 16.24
CA ASP A 140 -1.20 -14.82 17.23
C ASP A 140 -1.36 -14.22 18.63
N LYS A 141 -0.47 -13.28 19.00
CA LYS A 141 -0.52 -12.60 20.29
C LYS A 141 -1.63 -11.54 20.38
N ASN A 142 -1.77 -10.69 19.37
CA ASN A 142 -2.79 -9.65 19.31
C ASN A 142 -3.03 -9.20 17.87
N GLN A 143 -4.10 -9.74 17.24
CA GLN A 143 -4.43 -9.46 15.85
C GLN A 143 -4.61 -7.95 15.56
N TRP A 144 -5.37 -7.24 16.39
CA TRP A 144 -5.65 -5.82 16.15
C TRP A 144 -4.38 -4.98 16.16
N SER A 145 -3.59 -5.10 17.22
CA SER A 145 -2.35 -4.33 17.36
C SER A 145 -1.39 -4.61 16.22
N MET A 146 -1.22 -5.89 15.84
CA MET A 146 -0.29 -6.26 14.78
C MET A 146 -0.77 -5.82 13.40
N LEU A 147 -2.06 -5.93 13.12
CA LEU A 147 -2.63 -5.46 11.85
C LEU A 147 -2.48 -3.95 11.67
N PHE A 148 -2.66 -3.15 12.72
CA PHE A 148 -2.36 -1.73 12.67
C PHE A 148 -0.87 -1.46 12.52
N LEU A 149 -0.04 -2.17 13.28
CA LEU A 149 1.41 -1.98 13.28
C LEU A 149 2.02 -2.17 11.89
N ILE A 150 1.66 -3.24 11.19
CA ILE A 150 2.16 -3.52 9.83
C ILE A 150 1.69 -2.51 8.78
N ARG A 151 0.66 -1.70 9.08
CA ARG A 151 0.18 -0.60 8.22
C ARG A 151 0.88 0.72 8.53
N LEU A 152 1.29 0.92 9.78
CA LEU A 152 1.93 2.16 10.25
C LEU A 152 3.44 2.15 10.06
N ILE A 153 4.10 0.98 10.10
CA ILE A 153 5.55 0.88 9.95
C ILE A 153 5.93 0.98 8.47
N PRO A 154 6.66 2.02 8.04
CA PRO A 154 7.02 2.23 6.63
C PRO A 154 7.93 1.14 6.05
N GLY A 155 8.60 0.36 6.90
CA GLY A 155 9.54 -0.71 6.49
C GLY A 155 8.89 -2.06 6.19
N VAL A 156 7.57 -2.21 6.41
CA VAL A 156 6.88 -3.46 6.09
C VAL A 156 6.49 -3.46 4.60
N PRO A 157 7.03 -4.40 3.80
CA PRO A 157 6.65 -4.49 2.39
C PRO A 157 5.14 -4.68 2.23
N PHE A 158 4.54 -3.87 1.35
CA PHE A 158 3.09 -3.84 1.14
C PHE A 158 2.49 -5.22 0.85
N PHE A 159 3.18 -6.04 0.06
CA PHE A 159 2.72 -7.40 -0.26
C PHE A 159 2.66 -8.29 0.98
N LEU A 160 3.64 -8.21 1.89
CA LEU A 160 3.62 -8.97 3.15
C LEU A 160 2.48 -8.54 4.05
N ALA A 161 2.24 -7.23 4.16
CA ALA A 161 1.15 -6.69 4.96
C ALA A 161 -0.24 -7.14 4.46
N ASN A 162 -0.37 -7.53 3.19
CA ASN A 162 -1.63 -8.02 2.62
C ASN A 162 -1.70 -9.55 2.60
N LEU A 163 -0.61 -10.24 2.23
CA LEU A 163 -0.62 -11.68 2.05
C LEU A 163 -0.54 -12.44 3.38
N VAL A 164 0.38 -12.06 4.29
CA VAL A 164 0.58 -12.83 5.52
C VAL A 164 -0.70 -12.95 6.35
N PRO A 165 -1.47 -11.88 6.60
CA PRO A 165 -2.73 -12.00 7.34
C PRO A 165 -3.78 -12.88 6.65
N SER A 166 -3.71 -13.03 5.31
CA SER A 166 -4.68 -13.86 4.57
C SER A 166 -4.53 -15.36 4.83
N PHE A 167 -3.33 -15.81 5.19
CA PHE A 167 -3.00 -17.20 5.48
C PHE A 167 -3.13 -17.56 6.97
N LEU A 168 -3.39 -16.57 7.81
CA LEU A 168 -3.63 -16.72 9.23
C LEU A 168 -5.14 -16.60 9.52
N ASP A 169 -5.56 -16.97 10.71
CA ASP A 169 -6.96 -16.90 11.12
C ASP A 169 -7.44 -15.47 11.41
N VAL A 170 -7.14 -14.54 10.48
CA VAL A 170 -7.56 -13.15 10.55
C VAL A 170 -8.92 -13.00 9.86
N PRO A 171 -9.99 -12.59 10.55
CA PRO A 171 -11.27 -12.31 9.90
C PRO A 171 -11.14 -11.12 8.92
N LEU A 172 -11.77 -11.24 7.73
CA LEU A 172 -11.79 -10.18 6.71
C LEU A 172 -12.19 -8.82 7.30
N ARG A 173 -13.18 -8.80 8.20
CA ARG A 173 -13.62 -7.56 8.86
C ARG A 173 -12.50 -6.86 9.62
N ARG A 174 -11.70 -7.61 10.39
CA ARG A 174 -10.55 -7.03 11.11
C ARG A 174 -9.49 -6.51 10.15
N PHE A 175 -9.21 -7.25 9.09
CA PHE A 175 -8.27 -6.86 8.06
C PHE A 175 -8.71 -5.57 7.36
N VAL A 176 -9.96 -5.47 6.93
CA VAL A 176 -10.51 -4.28 6.24
C VAL A 176 -10.48 -3.06 7.15
N ILE A 177 -10.98 -3.18 8.40
CA ILE A 177 -11.00 -2.04 9.34
C ILE A 177 -9.58 -1.56 9.67
N SER A 178 -8.68 -2.49 9.97
CA SER A 178 -7.29 -2.13 10.27
C SER A 178 -6.54 -1.55 9.07
N THR A 179 -6.86 -1.99 7.86
CA THR A 179 -6.31 -1.41 6.64
C THR A 179 -6.84 0.00 6.43
N PHE A 180 -8.16 0.19 6.44
CA PHE A 180 -8.81 1.48 6.21
C PHE A 180 -8.30 2.55 7.19
N LEU A 181 -8.27 2.24 8.47
CA LEU A 181 -7.82 3.18 9.50
C LEU A 181 -6.29 3.28 9.59
N GLY A 182 -5.58 2.16 9.39
CA GLY A 182 -4.13 2.11 9.54
C GLY A 182 -3.35 2.82 8.44
N ILE A 183 -3.88 2.87 7.20
CA ILE A 183 -3.24 3.63 6.11
C ILE A 183 -3.65 5.10 6.08
N LEU A 184 -4.66 5.52 6.86
CA LEU A 184 -5.20 6.88 6.85
C LEU A 184 -4.13 7.95 7.09
N PRO A 185 -3.22 7.83 8.09
CA PRO A 185 -2.21 8.86 8.33
C PRO A 185 -1.28 9.06 7.12
N ALA A 186 -0.76 7.97 6.55
CA ALA A 186 0.10 8.04 5.38
C ALA A 186 -0.65 8.56 4.14
N SER A 187 -1.88 8.09 3.94
CA SER A 187 -2.74 8.56 2.85
C SER A 187 -3.04 10.06 2.96
N LEU A 188 -3.28 10.57 4.16
CA LEU A 188 -3.52 11.99 4.39
C LEU A 188 -2.31 12.83 3.94
N VAL A 189 -1.10 12.42 4.32
CA VAL A 189 0.13 13.12 3.92
C VAL A 189 0.28 13.14 2.40
N PHE A 190 0.23 11.99 1.73
CA PHE A 190 0.43 11.91 0.29
C PHE A 190 -0.70 12.59 -0.50
N THR A 191 -1.93 12.53 -0.01
CA THR A 191 -3.06 13.24 -0.62
C THR A 191 -2.90 14.76 -0.48
N SER A 192 -2.42 15.26 0.67
CA SER A 192 -2.15 16.68 0.88
C SER A 192 -1.05 17.19 -0.06
N ILE A 193 0.00 16.40 -0.25
CA ILE A 193 1.06 16.72 -1.23
C ILE A 193 0.45 16.85 -2.63
N GLY A 194 -0.38 15.89 -3.05
CA GLY A 194 -1.04 15.92 -4.36
C GLY A 194 -1.96 17.14 -4.52
N SER A 195 -2.69 17.49 -3.48
CA SER A 195 -3.54 18.69 -3.46
C SER A 195 -2.71 19.97 -3.60
N GLY A 196 -1.59 20.07 -2.90
CA GLY A 196 -0.67 21.21 -3.02
C GLY A 196 -0.08 21.35 -4.42
N ILE A 197 0.34 20.25 -5.04
CA ILE A 197 0.80 20.23 -6.45
C ILE A 197 -0.31 20.75 -7.36
N GLY A 198 -1.56 20.28 -7.18
CA GLY A 198 -2.70 20.72 -7.98
C GLY A 198 -2.97 22.23 -7.86
N GLU A 199 -2.82 22.78 -6.67
CA GLU A 199 -3.00 24.22 -6.42
C GLU A 199 -1.91 25.08 -7.04
N ILE A 200 -0.63 24.66 -6.92
CA ILE A 200 0.51 25.33 -7.55
C ILE A 200 0.34 25.37 -9.07
N LEU A 201 -0.02 24.25 -9.69
CA LEU A 201 -0.22 24.17 -11.13
C LEU A 201 -1.40 25.04 -11.61
N LYS A 202 -2.50 25.06 -10.85
CA LYS A 202 -3.67 25.92 -11.13
C LYS A 202 -3.30 27.40 -11.18
N ASN A 203 -2.37 27.83 -10.35
CA ASN A 203 -1.86 29.20 -10.26
C ASN A 203 -0.73 29.48 -11.27
N GLY A 204 -0.46 28.57 -12.22
CA GLY A 204 0.59 28.72 -13.23
C GLY A 204 2.03 28.58 -12.69
N GLY A 205 2.17 28.11 -11.45
CA GLY A 205 3.47 27.82 -10.85
C GLY A 205 4.09 26.53 -11.37
N THR A 206 5.38 26.36 -11.17
CA THR A 206 6.08 25.09 -11.37
C THR A 206 6.24 24.42 -10.00
N PRO A 207 5.76 23.17 -9.81
CA PRO A 207 5.98 22.45 -8.58
C PRO A 207 7.50 22.28 -8.36
N ASP A 208 7.99 22.85 -7.29
CA ASP A 208 9.35 22.57 -6.82
C ASP A 208 9.29 21.28 -6.00
N LEU A 209 10.00 20.25 -6.47
CA LEU A 209 10.14 19.00 -5.71
C LEU A 209 10.91 19.21 -4.39
N GLY A 210 11.57 20.34 -4.20
CA GLY A 210 12.13 20.78 -2.93
C GLY A 210 11.08 20.90 -1.81
N VAL A 211 9.82 21.13 -2.16
CA VAL A 211 8.66 21.13 -1.23
C VAL A 211 8.57 19.85 -0.41
N PHE A 212 9.01 18.69 -0.92
CA PHE A 212 9.06 17.45 -0.14
C PHE A 212 10.00 17.54 1.07
N TRP A 213 10.95 18.44 1.05
CA TRP A 213 11.91 18.68 2.13
C TRP A 213 11.50 19.84 3.05
N GLU A 214 10.36 20.48 2.77
CA GLU A 214 9.85 21.53 3.65
C GLU A 214 9.40 20.96 5.00
N PRO A 215 9.62 21.70 6.09
CA PRO A 215 9.25 21.28 7.44
C PRO A 215 7.79 20.85 7.56
N GLU A 216 6.88 21.52 6.84
CA GLU A 216 5.44 21.26 6.84
C GLU A 216 5.08 19.87 6.32
N ILE A 217 5.95 19.28 5.48
CA ILE A 217 5.78 17.92 4.93
C ILE A 217 6.61 16.91 5.72
N ILE A 218 7.85 17.27 6.06
CA ILE A 218 8.75 16.38 6.80
C ILE A 218 8.25 16.10 8.21
N PHE A 219 7.75 17.10 8.94
CA PHE A 219 7.29 16.89 10.32
C PHE A 219 6.11 15.92 10.45
N PRO A 220 5.06 15.98 9.61
CA PRO A 220 4.03 14.94 9.61
C PRO A 220 4.58 13.54 9.31
N ILE A 221 5.52 13.41 8.35
CA ILE A 221 6.15 12.13 8.02
C ILE A 221 6.97 11.61 9.21
N LEU A 222 7.79 12.47 9.82
CA LEU A 222 8.56 12.12 11.02
C LEU A 222 7.63 11.78 12.19
N GLY A 223 6.53 12.51 12.37
CA GLY A 223 5.50 12.21 13.35
C GLY A 223 4.90 10.81 13.15
N LEU A 224 4.61 10.44 11.91
CA LEU A 224 4.14 9.09 11.56
C LEU A 224 5.21 8.02 11.86
N CYS A 225 6.47 8.30 11.55
CA CYS A 225 7.57 7.40 11.87
C CYS A 225 7.73 7.21 13.39
N VAL A 226 7.61 8.28 14.17
CA VAL A 226 7.63 8.22 15.64
C VAL A 226 6.43 7.44 16.18
N LEU A 227 5.22 7.69 15.68
CA LEU A 227 4.02 6.93 16.05
C LEU A 227 4.16 5.44 15.71
N ALA A 228 4.72 5.13 14.55
CA ALA A 228 5.00 3.76 14.14
C ALA A 228 6.08 3.08 15.00
N ALA A 229 7.04 3.85 15.50
CA ALA A 229 8.10 3.36 16.39
C ALA A 229 7.64 3.19 17.87
N LEU A 230 6.58 3.89 18.28
CA LEU A 230 6.07 3.88 19.66
C LEU A 230 5.84 2.47 20.23
N PRO A 231 5.19 1.51 19.54
CA PRO A 231 5.00 0.17 20.06
C PRO A 231 6.33 -0.59 20.26
N ILE A 232 7.32 -0.32 19.40
CA ILE A 232 8.67 -0.93 19.50
C ILE A 232 9.36 -0.37 20.73
N LEU A 233 9.28 0.95 20.94
CA LEU A 233 9.87 1.63 22.10
C LEU A 233 9.22 1.19 23.42
N ILE A 234 7.90 1.07 23.44
CA ILE A 234 7.14 0.60 24.62
C ILE A 234 7.54 -0.84 24.98
N ASN A 235 7.65 -1.73 23.99
CA ASN A 235 8.07 -3.10 24.23
C ASN A 235 9.52 -3.18 24.72
N PHE A 236 10.42 -2.40 24.13
CA PHE A 236 11.82 -2.33 24.56
C PHE A 236 11.97 -1.84 26.00
N VAL A 237 11.22 -0.81 26.40
CA VAL A 237 11.22 -0.29 27.79
C VAL A 237 10.58 -1.29 28.75
N ARG A 238 9.60 -2.05 28.33
CA ARG A 238 8.90 -3.04 29.15
C ARG A 238 9.72 -4.31 29.36
N ASP A 239 10.46 -4.76 28.35
CA ASP A 239 11.37 -5.91 28.46
C ASP A 239 12.57 -5.59 29.36
N ASN A 240 13.08 -4.35 29.31
CA ASN A 240 14.16 -3.90 30.21
C ASN A 240 13.70 -3.67 31.68
N LYS A 241 12.40 -3.59 31.98
CA LYS A 241 11.90 -3.50 33.35
C LYS A 241 11.66 -4.87 34.00
N ASN A 242 11.72 -5.93 33.22
CA ASN A 242 11.55 -7.31 33.70
C ASN A 242 12.89 -8.06 33.86
N LEU A 243 14.01 -7.36 33.74
CA LEU A 243 15.37 -7.77 34.13
C LEU A 243 15.77 -7.07 35.43
#